data_a3bf69cc48a5f49af2075caab13bf241
#
_entry.id   a3bf69cc48a5f49af2075caab13bf241
#
_cell.length_a   1.000
_cell.length_b   1.000
_cell.length_c   1.000
_cell.angle_alpha   90.00
_cell.angle_beta   90.00
_cell.angle_gamma   90.00
#
_symmetry.space_group_name_H-M   'P 1'
#
loop_
_entity.id
_entity.type
_entity.pdbx_description
1 polymer ?
#
loop_
_entity_poly.entity_id
_entity_poly.type
_entity_poly.pdbx_seq_one_letter_code
_entity_poly.pdbx_strand_id
1 'polypeptide(L)'
;MNGNIFFTSESLTTERLSWLVELLKFYSTRLYPDSFHHHPRTPTPLFTFFLLGDACYSFIDRRHLQFWEILFRLPCFQCIFEPKDLRMRRISIEPFRVRYPDQIIPFNPGKDTIGRSIWDCLLDLKGIPAESSSIGFLHMHSPYMYYSDSCVIDLFQTAVRRGISPEFYGYLDGVHTMHRDQKPLHHENIGESLLDVYTSAVKNGLSPLYLLCPESAASRGYSTYTGANGKAVSASLIPHAGIKNLDQIVSRFTRGHPILSHTAFSIDVVTHRKIPRVGPPLQDKKPSLVILATHSPYGTEFTKGAITLAVACAHQGIATRVVFIEEGVYTLSGQDSPAGMLPGCDLQSIIETTSRMDNLEYFVYTPSSQERGIAGNALMKGVCPIHPNKLGQVLLLPPPGVDVDQQRILAF
;
A
#
# COMPACT_ATOMS: atom_id res chain seq x y z
N MET A 1 9.77 -16.70 -7.56
CA MET A 1 8.45 -16.57 -8.20
C MET A 1 7.87 -15.26 -7.72
N ASN A 2 7.51 -14.35 -8.63
CA ASN A 2 6.85 -13.11 -8.24
C ASN A 2 5.39 -13.43 -7.93
N GLY A 3 4.96 -13.26 -6.69
CA GLY A 3 3.58 -13.48 -6.25
C GLY A 3 2.80 -12.17 -6.12
N ASN A 4 1.47 -12.25 -6.15
CA ASN A 4 0.64 -11.11 -5.79
C ASN A 4 0.55 -11.01 -4.28
N ILE A 5 0.68 -9.80 -3.76
CA ILE A 5 0.77 -9.56 -2.33
C ILE A 5 -0.28 -8.53 -1.92
N PHE A 6 -1.10 -8.88 -0.94
CA PHE A 6 -1.91 -7.94 -0.16
C PHE A 6 -1.26 -7.80 1.22
N PHE A 7 -0.94 -6.59 1.60
CA PHE A 7 -0.25 -6.29 2.86
C PHE A 7 -1.07 -5.30 3.67
N THR A 8 -1.44 -5.63 4.90
CA THR A 8 -2.17 -4.74 5.79
C THR A 8 -1.88 -4.99 7.26
N SER A 9 -1.93 -3.93 8.04
CA SER A 9 -1.89 -3.96 9.51
C SER A 9 -3.17 -3.42 10.15
N GLU A 10 -4.04 -2.78 9.36
CA GLU A 10 -5.32 -2.28 9.84
C GLU A 10 -6.40 -3.36 9.88
N SER A 11 -7.35 -3.21 10.81
CA SER A 11 -8.55 -4.03 10.84
C SER A 11 -9.29 -3.98 9.50
N LEU A 12 -9.61 -5.15 8.97
CA LEU A 12 -10.43 -5.24 7.77
C LEU A 12 -11.90 -4.96 8.12
N THR A 13 -12.52 -4.07 7.37
CA THR A 13 -13.95 -3.81 7.48
C THR A 13 -14.76 -4.87 6.70
N THR A 14 -16.04 -5.01 7.02
CA THR A 14 -16.95 -5.89 6.26
C THR A 14 -17.02 -5.49 4.79
N GLU A 15 -17.09 -4.19 4.52
CA GLU A 15 -17.09 -3.65 3.15
C GLU A 15 -15.79 -3.98 2.44
N ARG A 16 -14.64 -3.80 3.11
CA ARG A 16 -13.31 -4.15 2.56
C ARG A 16 -13.20 -5.61 2.20
N LEU A 17 -13.63 -6.52 3.06
CA LEU A 17 -13.65 -7.94 2.77
C LEU A 17 -14.59 -8.29 1.60
N SER A 18 -15.74 -7.62 1.52
CA SER A 18 -16.69 -7.84 0.43
C SER A 18 -16.08 -7.52 -0.95
N TRP A 19 -15.51 -6.35 -1.11
CA TRP A 19 -14.93 -6.00 -2.42
C TRP A 19 -13.60 -6.75 -2.69
N LEU A 20 -12.84 -7.16 -1.66
CA LEU A 20 -11.69 -8.06 -1.83
C LEU A 20 -12.10 -9.43 -2.36
N VAL A 21 -13.21 -9.97 -1.89
CA VAL A 21 -13.78 -11.22 -2.45
C VAL A 21 -14.09 -11.06 -3.94
N GLU A 22 -14.74 -9.97 -4.34
CA GLU A 22 -15.04 -9.72 -5.74
C GLU A 22 -13.78 -9.51 -6.59
N LEU A 23 -12.78 -8.82 -6.05
CA LEU A 23 -11.47 -8.65 -6.68
C LEU A 23 -10.80 -10.00 -6.95
N LEU A 24 -10.76 -10.90 -5.95
CA LEU A 24 -10.13 -12.21 -6.08
C LEU A 24 -10.93 -13.17 -6.94
N LYS A 25 -12.25 -13.10 -6.96
CA LYS A 25 -13.08 -13.80 -7.94
C LYS A 25 -12.75 -13.36 -9.37
N PHE A 26 -12.66 -12.04 -9.62
CA PHE A 26 -12.26 -11.53 -10.92
C PHE A 26 -10.85 -12.01 -11.30
N TYR A 27 -9.90 -11.95 -10.34
CA TYR A 27 -8.54 -12.45 -10.54
C TYR A 27 -8.53 -13.92 -10.95
N SER A 28 -9.22 -14.79 -10.23
CA SER A 28 -9.25 -16.23 -10.48
C SER A 28 -9.97 -16.59 -11.79
N THR A 29 -11.09 -15.91 -12.10
CA THR A 29 -11.93 -16.30 -13.24
C THR A 29 -11.52 -15.64 -14.58
N ARG A 30 -10.96 -14.45 -14.54
CA ARG A 30 -10.65 -13.67 -15.75
C ARG A 30 -9.19 -13.65 -16.11
N LEU A 31 -8.31 -13.57 -15.11
CA LEU A 31 -6.87 -13.52 -15.35
C LEU A 31 -6.24 -14.91 -15.41
N TYR A 32 -6.80 -15.87 -14.66
CA TYR A 32 -6.29 -17.23 -14.58
C TYR A 32 -7.39 -18.29 -14.70
N PRO A 33 -8.17 -18.30 -15.82
CA PRO A 33 -9.27 -19.25 -15.99
C PRO A 33 -8.81 -20.72 -16.01
N ASP A 34 -7.57 -20.98 -16.42
CA ASP A 34 -7.03 -22.34 -16.53
C ASP A 34 -6.66 -22.95 -15.16
N SER A 35 -6.66 -22.16 -14.08
CA SER A 35 -6.42 -22.69 -12.74
C SER A 35 -7.56 -23.58 -12.23
N PHE A 36 -8.74 -23.50 -12.84
CA PHE A 36 -9.88 -24.39 -12.53
C PHE A 36 -9.82 -25.73 -13.28
N HIS A 37 -9.02 -25.83 -14.35
CA HIS A 37 -8.86 -27.06 -15.11
C HIS A 37 -7.48 -27.64 -14.81
N HIS A 38 -7.44 -28.73 -14.07
CA HIS A 38 -6.29 -29.51 -13.62
C HIS A 38 -5.19 -29.71 -14.68
N HIS A 39 -4.37 -28.71 -14.93
CA HIS A 39 -3.09 -28.88 -15.58
C HIS A 39 -1.95 -28.70 -14.57
N PRO A 40 -1.27 -29.79 -14.16
CA PRO A 40 -0.27 -29.76 -13.08
C PRO A 40 1.06 -29.08 -13.47
N ARG A 41 1.13 -28.39 -14.60
CA ARG A 41 2.42 -27.91 -15.16
C ARG A 41 2.74 -26.42 -14.95
N THR A 42 1.80 -25.61 -14.58
CA THR A 42 2.07 -24.19 -14.24
C THR A 42 1.39 -23.84 -12.94
N PRO A 43 2.16 -23.63 -11.86
CA PRO A 43 1.58 -23.20 -10.59
C PRO A 43 0.89 -21.84 -10.80
N THR A 44 -0.39 -21.79 -10.47
CA THR A 44 -1.16 -20.52 -10.45
C THR A 44 -0.45 -19.54 -9.54
N PRO A 45 -0.17 -18.31 -9.98
CA PRO A 45 0.40 -17.32 -9.08
C PRO A 45 -0.59 -17.07 -7.94
N LEU A 46 -0.12 -17.34 -6.73
CA LEU A 46 -0.92 -17.18 -5.52
C LEU A 46 -1.10 -15.70 -5.18
N PHE A 47 -2.26 -15.38 -4.66
CA PHE A 47 -2.54 -14.09 -4.03
C PHE A 47 -2.34 -14.25 -2.52
N THR A 48 -1.25 -13.72 -2.00
CA THR A 48 -0.84 -13.91 -0.61
C THR A 48 -1.21 -12.71 0.26
N PHE A 49 -2.04 -12.93 1.25
CA PHE A 49 -2.38 -11.92 2.25
C PHE A 49 -1.38 -11.97 3.39
N PHE A 50 -0.67 -10.88 3.63
CA PHE A 50 0.14 -10.65 4.82
C PHE A 50 -0.67 -9.81 5.80
N LEU A 51 -1.09 -10.44 6.90
CA LEU A 51 -1.94 -9.84 7.91
C LEU A 51 -1.14 -9.63 9.20
N LEU A 52 -0.97 -8.38 9.56
CA LEU A 52 -0.23 -7.94 10.72
C LEU A 52 -1.12 -7.14 11.67
N GLY A 53 -0.64 -6.88 12.85
CA GLY A 53 -1.28 -5.95 13.77
C GLY A 53 -2.77 -6.24 13.94
N ASP A 54 -3.55 -5.20 13.81
CA ASP A 54 -5.00 -5.26 14.04
C ASP A 54 -5.78 -5.97 12.91
N ALA A 55 -5.15 -6.19 11.76
CA ALA A 55 -5.76 -7.00 10.69
C ALA A 55 -6.09 -8.42 11.16
N CYS A 56 -5.36 -8.94 12.15
CA CYS A 56 -5.60 -10.26 12.73
C CYS A 56 -6.98 -10.37 13.41
N TYR A 57 -7.55 -9.27 13.91
CA TYR A 57 -8.87 -9.28 14.54
C TYR A 57 -10.00 -9.69 13.59
N SER A 58 -9.80 -9.50 12.28
CA SER A 58 -10.80 -9.89 11.28
C SER A 58 -11.18 -11.37 11.33
N PHE A 59 -10.31 -12.24 11.88
CA PHE A 59 -10.57 -13.69 12.02
C PHE A 59 -11.50 -14.06 13.17
N ILE A 60 -11.63 -13.22 14.18
CA ILE A 60 -12.52 -13.46 15.32
C ILE A 60 -13.84 -12.70 15.21
N ASP A 61 -13.96 -11.78 14.27
CA ASP A 61 -15.21 -11.07 14.01
C ASP A 61 -16.18 -11.99 13.24
N ARG A 62 -17.31 -12.32 13.89
CA ARG A 62 -18.33 -13.21 13.33
C ARG A 62 -18.92 -12.71 12.01
N ARG A 63 -18.96 -11.39 11.80
CA ARG A 63 -19.45 -10.74 10.55
C ARG A 63 -18.55 -11.04 9.36
N HIS A 64 -17.28 -11.33 9.63
CA HIS A 64 -16.27 -11.57 8.61
C HIS A 64 -16.12 -13.04 8.21
N LEU A 65 -16.62 -13.99 9.01
CA LEU A 65 -16.39 -15.42 8.81
C LEU A 65 -16.83 -15.90 7.43
N GLN A 66 -17.98 -15.45 6.93
CA GLN A 66 -18.48 -15.83 5.61
C GLN A 66 -17.52 -15.40 4.47
N PHE A 67 -16.91 -14.23 4.57
CA PHE A 67 -15.97 -13.75 3.57
C PHE A 67 -14.66 -14.55 3.58
N TRP A 68 -14.16 -14.87 4.77
CA TRP A 68 -13.01 -15.74 4.93
C TRP A 68 -13.26 -17.14 4.36
N GLU A 69 -14.42 -17.71 4.59
CA GLU A 69 -14.78 -19.01 4.01
C GLU A 69 -14.82 -18.98 2.48
N ILE A 70 -15.29 -17.89 1.88
CA ILE A 70 -15.27 -17.72 0.43
C ILE A 70 -13.81 -17.61 -0.06
N LEU A 71 -12.98 -16.77 0.58
CA LEU A 71 -11.60 -16.57 0.22
C LEU A 71 -10.79 -17.87 0.29
N PHE A 72 -10.93 -18.64 1.38
CA PHE A 72 -10.22 -19.91 1.55
C PHE A 72 -10.65 -21.01 0.57
N ARG A 73 -11.80 -20.87 -0.08
CA ARG A 73 -12.21 -21.78 -1.17
C ARG A 73 -11.61 -21.42 -2.52
N LEU A 74 -11.00 -20.24 -2.64
CA LEU A 74 -10.34 -19.84 -3.88
C LEU A 74 -8.95 -20.50 -3.99
N PRO A 75 -8.65 -21.25 -5.06
CA PRO A 75 -7.39 -21.98 -5.18
C PRO A 75 -6.16 -21.08 -5.31
N CYS A 76 -6.38 -19.81 -5.66
CA CYS A 76 -5.31 -18.81 -5.79
C CYS A 76 -5.03 -18.03 -4.50
N PHE A 77 -5.70 -18.35 -3.39
CA PHE A 77 -5.63 -17.57 -2.16
C PHE A 77 -4.82 -18.27 -1.07
N GLN A 78 -4.01 -17.53 -0.37
CA GLN A 78 -3.33 -17.94 0.85
C GLN A 78 -3.15 -16.77 1.83
N CYS A 79 -3.03 -17.08 3.12
CA CYS A 79 -2.76 -16.12 4.19
C CYS A 79 -1.48 -16.46 4.95
N ILE A 80 -0.74 -15.41 5.30
CA ILE A 80 0.39 -15.46 6.21
C ILE A 80 0.13 -14.48 7.35
N PHE A 81 0.35 -14.91 8.57
CA PHE A 81 0.16 -14.10 9.77
C PHE A 81 1.48 -13.89 10.49
N GLU A 82 1.62 -12.73 11.13
CA GLU A 82 2.69 -12.52 12.08
C GLU A 82 2.37 -13.25 13.41
N PRO A 83 3.14 -14.28 13.78
CA PRO A 83 2.85 -15.06 14.99
C PRO A 83 2.92 -14.25 16.28
N LYS A 84 3.77 -13.20 16.32
CA LYS A 84 3.87 -12.26 17.44
C LYS A 84 2.55 -11.52 17.63
N ASP A 85 1.97 -11.02 16.53
CA ASP A 85 0.72 -10.28 16.54
C ASP A 85 -0.47 -11.15 16.99
N LEU A 86 -0.54 -12.39 16.52
CA LEU A 86 -1.57 -13.35 16.96
C LEU A 86 -1.48 -13.63 18.47
N ARG A 87 -0.25 -13.88 18.97
CA ARG A 87 -0.03 -14.13 20.41
C ARG A 87 -0.40 -12.94 21.28
N MET A 88 0.04 -11.74 20.89
CA MET A 88 -0.23 -10.51 21.64
C MET A 88 -1.72 -10.22 21.73
N ARG A 89 -2.47 -10.53 20.69
CA ARG A 89 -3.93 -10.33 20.62
C ARG A 89 -4.74 -11.53 21.08
N ARG A 90 -4.06 -12.63 21.51
CA ARG A 90 -4.70 -13.89 21.96
C ARG A 90 -5.64 -14.48 20.88
N ILE A 91 -5.28 -14.36 19.62
CA ILE A 91 -6.06 -14.87 18.50
C ILE A 91 -5.54 -16.25 18.12
N SER A 92 -6.46 -17.22 18.07
CA SER A 92 -6.18 -18.56 17.55
C SER A 92 -6.73 -18.70 16.14
N ILE A 93 -5.85 -19.02 15.20
CA ILE A 93 -6.21 -19.36 13.82
C ILE A 93 -6.35 -20.87 13.60
N GLU A 94 -6.15 -21.66 14.64
CA GLU A 94 -6.14 -23.14 14.58
C GLU A 94 -7.41 -23.74 13.95
N PRO A 95 -8.64 -23.26 14.27
CA PRO A 95 -9.84 -23.77 13.63
C PRO A 95 -9.85 -23.62 12.11
N PHE A 96 -9.29 -22.52 11.60
CA PHE A 96 -9.15 -22.30 10.15
C PHE A 96 -8.03 -23.13 9.56
N ARG A 97 -6.90 -23.24 10.26
CA ARG A 97 -5.75 -24.01 9.81
C ARG A 97 -6.06 -25.48 9.65
N VAL A 98 -6.82 -26.06 10.55
CA VAL A 98 -7.28 -27.46 10.45
C VAL A 98 -8.20 -27.65 9.24
N ARG A 99 -9.06 -26.67 8.95
CA ARG A 99 -10.02 -26.75 7.85
C ARG A 99 -9.41 -26.39 6.48
N TYR A 100 -8.41 -25.50 6.46
CA TYR A 100 -7.78 -24.96 5.25
C TYR A 100 -6.25 -24.99 5.37
N PRO A 101 -5.63 -26.17 5.47
CA PRO A 101 -4.21 -26.31 5.77
C PRO A 101 -3.28 -25.76 4.66
N ASP A 102 -3.74 -25.79 3.40
CA ASP A 102 -2.96 -25.34 2.25
C ASP A 102 -3.03 -23.82 2.05
N GLN A 103 -4.06 -23.16 2.58
CA GLN A 103 -4.30 -21.73 2.45
C GLN A 103 -3.76 -20.91 3.62
N ILE A 104 -3.55 -21.53 4.75
CA ILE A 104 -2.97 -20.87 5.92
C ILE A 104 -1.57 -21.41 6.13
N ILE A 105 -0.59 -20.60 5.77
CA ILE A 105 0.81 -20.96 5.97
C ILE A 105 1.18 -20.72 7.43
N PRO A 106 1.38 -21.79 8.23
CA PRO A 106 1.83 -21.64 9.59
C PRO A 106 3.28 -21.18 9.59
N PHE A 107 3.52 -19.99 10.08
CA PHE A 107 4.86 -19.53 10.35
C PHE A 107 5.29 -20.07 11.72
N ASN A 108 6.12 -21.08 11.74
CA ASN A 108 6.66 -21.64 12.98
C ASN A 108 8.16 -21.32 13.06
N PRO A 109 8.57 -20.29 13.80
CA PRO A 109 9.96 -19.86 13.86
C PRO A 109 10.93 -20.90 14.44
N GLY A 110 10.43 -22.10 14.84
CA GLY A 110 11.23 -23.13 15.47
C GLY A 110 11.37 -24.45 14.70
N LYS A 111 10.65 -24.68 13.60
CA LYS A 111 10.68 -25.97 12.89
C LYS A 111 11.15 -25.91 11.43
N ASP A 112 10.95 -24.80 10.75
CA ASP A 112 11.32 -24.66 9.35
C ASP A 112 12.55 -23.77 9.23
N THR A 113 13.65 -24.36 8.82
CA THR A 113 14.92 -23.69 8.47
C THR A 113 15.31 -22.52 9.39
N ILE A 114 16.29 -22.74 10.20
CA ILE A 114 16.89 -21.80 11.16
C ILE A 114 16.77 -20.34 10.69
N GLY A 115 15.89 -19.56 11.35
CA GLY A 115 15.89 -18.11 11.24
C GLY A 115 15.03 -17.46 10.15
N ARG A 116 14.16 -18.18 9.45
CA ARG A 116 13.25 -17.59 8.44
C ARG A 116 12.11 -16.83 9.11
N SER A 117 11.96 -15.56 8.75
CA SER A 117 10.85 -14.68 9.20
C SER A 117 9.77 -14.55 8.13
N ILE A 118 8.60 -14.01 8.50
CA ILE A 118 7.56 -13.67 7.50
C ILE A 118 8.10 -12.68 6.47
N TRP A 119 9.06 -11.84 6.85
CA TRP A 119 9.72 -10.85 5.99
C TRP A 119 10.59 -11.52 4.93
N ASP A 120 11.21 -12.66 5.25
CA ASP A 120 11.92 -13.47 4.25
C ASP A 120 10.95 -14.00 3.20
N CYS A 121 9.77 -14.49 3.61
CA CYS A 121 8.73 -14.92 2.68
C CYS A 121 8.23 -13.77 1.79
N LEU A 122 8.03 -12.59 2.36
CA LEU A 122 7.60 -11.42 1.63
C LEU A 122 8.64 -10.99 0.59
N LEU A 123 9.92 -10.94 0.96
CA LEU A 123 11.01 -10.59 0.06
C LEU A 123 11.18 -11.63 -1.07
N ASP A 124 11.00 -12.92 -0.77
CA ASP A 124 11.02 -13.98 -1.78
C ASP A 124 9.86 -13.84 -2.79
N LEU A 125 8.65 -13.53 -2.30
CA LEU A 125 7.48 -13.31 -3.15
C LEU A 125 7.59 -12.04 -3.99
N LYS A 126 8.27 -11.00 -3.47
CA LYS A 126 8.60 -9.80 -4.25
C LYS A 126 9.62 -10.09 -5.36
N GLY A 127 10.29 -11.24 -5.33
CA GLY A 127 11.29 -11.62 -6.33
C GLY A 127 12.48 -10.65 -6.37
N ILE A 128 12.84 -10.07 -5.22
CA ILE A 128 13.95 -9.13 -5.11
C ILE A 128 15.25 -9.93 -5.16
N PRO A 129 16.07 -9.80 -6.22
CA PRO A 129 17.35 -10.47 -6.27
C PRO A 129 18.25 -9.93 -5.16
N ALA A 130 19.06 -10.81 -4.56
CA ALA A 130 20.18 -10.38 -3.74
C ALA A 130 21.17 -9.60 -4.62
N GLU A 131 21.86 -8.62 -4.05
CA GLU A 131 22.85 -7.75 -4.69
C GLU A 131 22.25 -6.63 -5.57
N SER A 132 22.56 -5.40 -5.25
CA SER A 132 22.15 -4.13 -5.91
C SER A 132 20.66 -3.77 -5.90
N SER A 133 19.83 -4.49 -5.15
CA SER A 133 18.39 -4.23 -5.04
C SER A 133 18.06 -3.38 -3.84
N SER A 134 16.94 -2.67 -3.90
CA SER A 134 16.37 -1.96 -2.76
C SER A 134 14.91 -2.35 -2.53
N ILE A 135 14.44 -2.19 -1.28
CA ILE A 135 13.04 -2.25 -0.93
C ILE A 135 12.60 -0.95 -0.27
N GLY A 136 11.55 -0.34 -0.82
CA GLY A 136 10.95 0.87 -0.29
C GLY A 136 9.80 0.56 0.67
N PHE A 137 9.63 1.43 1.66
CA PHE A 137 8.51 1.39 2.59
C PHE A 137 7.90 2.79 2.72
N LEU A 138 6.71 2.97 2.15
CA LEU A 138 5.94 4.21 2.27
C LEU A 138 5.13 4.17 3.57
N HIS A 139 5.51 4.99 4.51
CA HIS A 139 4.90 5.06 5.84
C HIS A 139 4.14 6.37 6.02
N MET A 140 2.87 6.28 6.44
CA MET A 140 1.98 7.43 6.50
C MET A 140 1.33 7.64 7.87
N HIS A 141 1.42 6.65 8.76
CA HIS A 141 0.90 6.75 10.12
C HIS A 141 1.91 7.32 11.10
N SER A 142 1.39 7.90 12.18
CA SER A 142 2.20 8.23 13.34
C SER A 142 2.81 6.96 13.95
N PRO A 143 4.08 6.99 14.41
CA PRO A 143 4.66 5.86 15.11
C PRO A 143 3.82 5.53 16.36
N TYR A 144 3.78 4.24 16.73
CA TYR A 144 3.03 3.71 17.86
C TYR A 144 1.51 3.72 17.74
N MET A 145 0.95 4.17 16.61
CA MET A 145 -0.49 4.24 16.38
C MET A 145 -1.09 2.84 16.22
N TYR A 146 -0.39 1.99 15.50
CA TYR A 146 -0.73 0.57 15.33
C TYR A 146 0.44 -0.26 15.86
N TYR A 147 0.19 -1.31 16.59
CA TYR A 147 1.22 -2.17 17.22
C TYR A 147 2.22 -2.79 16.23
N SER A 148 2.08 -2.49 14.96
CA SER A 148 2.88 -2.97 13.84
C SER A 148 4.04 -2.06 13.46
N ASP A 149 4.31 -0.97 14.20
CA ASP A 149 5.38 -0.04 13.83
C ASP A 149 6.77 -0.66 13.90
N SER A 150 6.96 -1.72 14.71
CA SER A 150 8.17 -2.53 14.64
C SER A 150 8.30 -3.30 13.32
N CYS A 151 7.23 -3.43 12.55
CA CYS A 151 7.25 -4.19 11.30
C CYS A 151 8.24 -3.63 10.27
N VAL A 152 8.39 -2.31 10.19
CA VAL A 152 9.36 -1.67 9.29
C VAL A 152 10.80 -1.98 9.71
N ILE A 153 11.06 -2.04 11.02
CA ILE A 153 12.38 -2.38 11.56
C ILE A 153 12.71 -3.83 11.21
N ASP A 154 11.80 -4.76 11.51
CA ASP A 154 11.98 -6.20 11.23
C ASP A 154 12.16 -6.46 9.72
N LEU A 155 11.38 -5.79 8.87
CA LEU A 155 11.52 -5.84 7.43
C LEU A 155 12.90 -5.36 6.98
N PHE A 156 13.33 -4.21 7.45
CA PHE A 156 14.59 -3.60 7.04
C PHE A 156 15.80 -4.37 7.57
N GLN A 157 15.75 -4.87 8.80
CA GLN A 157 16.78 -5.77 9.33
C GLN A 157 16.89 -7.04 8.48
N THR A 158 15.75 -7.60 8.05
CA THR A 158 15.73 -8.77 7.17
C THR A 158 16.30 -8.43 5.80
N ALA A 159 15.94 -7.27 5.24
CA ALA A 159 16.48 -6.78 3.97
C ALA A 159 18.00 -6.63 4.03
N VAL A 160 18.52 -5.97 5.08
CA VAL A 160 19.98 -5.78 5.28
C VAL A 160 20.71 -7.13 5.37
N ARG A 161 20.17 -8.08 6.14
CA ARG A 161 20.76 -9.45 6.21
C ARG A 161 20.83 -10.14 4.86
N ARG A 162 19.93 -9.80 3.94
CA ARG A 162 19.86 -10.37 2.57
C ARG A 162 20.62 -9.54 1.53
N GLY A 163 21.35 -8.51 1.94
CA GLY A 163 22.07 -7.65 1.01
C GLY A 163 21.19 -6.70 0.20
N ILE A 164 19.98 -6.37 0.72
CA ILE A 164 19.00 -5.48 0.08
C ILE A 164 19.02 -4.14 0.80
N SER A 165 19.14 -3.03 0.04
CA SER A 165 19.15 -1.68 0.60
C SER A 165 17.76 -1.26 1.07
N PRO A 166 17.57 -0.87 2.36
CA PRO A 166 16.29 -0.37 2.84
C PRO A 166 16.08 1.09 2.44
N GLU A 167 14.87 1.41 1.99
CA GLU A 167 14.47 2.78 1.64
C GLU A 167 13.19 3.15 2.40
N PHE A 168 13.23 4.17 3.25
CA PHE A 168 12.09 4.67 4.00
C PHE A 168 11.55 5.95 3.36
N TYR A 169 10.23 6.03 3.19
CA TYR A 169 9.54 7.21 2.69
C TYR A 169 8.48 7.65 3.69
N GLY A 170 8.79 8.70 4.47
CA GLY A 170 7.86 9.31 5.41
C GLY A 170 6.95 10.31 4.71
N TYR A 171 5.66 10.05 4.75
CA TYR A 171 4.62 10.88 4.17
C TYR A 171 3.53 11.10 5.20
N LEU A 172 2.85 12.25 5.19
CA LEU A 172 1.86 12.63 6.21
C LEU A 172 2.46 12.44 7.63
N ASP A 173 1.74 11.75 8.52
CA ASP A 173 2.20 11.49 9.90
C ASP A 173 3.39 10.53 9.98
N GLY A 174 3.67 9.78 8.92
CA GLY A 174 4.84 8.91 8.85
C GLY A 174 6.18 9.63 9.03
N VAL A 175 6.21 10.97 8.87
CA VAL A 175 7.42 11.76 9.14
C VAL A 175 7.82 11.75 10.63
N HIS A 176 6.85 11.53 11.55
CA HIS A 176 7.12 11.42 12.98
C HIS A 176 8.02 10.23 13.33
N THR A 177 8.03 9.20 12.50
CA THR A 177 8.87 8.00 12.69
C THR A 177 10.35 8.35 12.73
N MET A 178 10.78 9.41 12.03
CA MET A 178 12.16 9.87 12.00
C MET A 178 12.50 10.91 13.09
N HIS A 179 11.58 11.15 14.03
CA HIS A 179 11.89 12.03 15.17
C HIS A 179 12.94 11.37 16.08
N ARG A 180 14.02 12.11 16.41
CA ARG A 180 15.15 11.60 17.19
C ARG A 180 14.79 11.36 18.66
N ASP A 181 14.05 12.29 19.24
CA ASP A 181 13.85 12.35 20.70
C ASP A 181 12.54 11.64 21.15
N GLN A 182 12.18 10.54 20.46
CA GLN A 182 11.03 9.73 20.86
C GLN A 182 11.24 9.12 22.25
N LYS A 183 10.23 9.20 23.10
CA LYS A 183 10.26 8.65 24.47
C LYS A 183 9.01 7.81 24.74
N PRO A 184 8.83 6.70 24.03
CA PRO A 184 7.67 5.84 24.23
C PRO A 184 7.77 5.14 25.61
N LEU A 185 6.65 5.03 26.32
CA LEU A 185 6.62 4.46 27.67
C LEU A 185 6.90 2.94 27.70
N HIS A 186 6.37 2.20 26.68
CA HIS A 186 6.41 0.74 26.66
C HIS A 186 6.93 0.17 25.33
N HIS A 187 7.49 1.00 24.48
CA HIS A 187 7.99 0.62 23.17
C HIS A 187 9.43 1.07 22.99
N GLU A 188 10.13 0.46 22.06
CA GLU A 188 11.44 0.94 21.63
C GLU A 188 11.32 2.28 20.88
N ASN A 189 12.38 3.07 20.89
CA ASN A 189 12.48 4.27 20.07
C ASN A 189 12.67 3.84 18.60
N ILE A 190 11.63 3.96 17.80
CA ILE A 190 11.64 3.52 16.39
C ILE A 190 12.67 4.32 15.58
N GLY A 191 12.82 5.62 15.86
CA GLY A 191 13.82 6.45 15.18
C GLY A 191 15.25 5.96 15.42
N GLU A 192 15.60 5.62 16.67
CA GLU A 192 16.91 5.05 17.00
C GLU A 192 17.10 3.67 16.36
N SER A 193 16.09 2.81 16.42
CA SER A 193 16.16 1.49 15.78
C SER A 193 16.35 1.58 14.25
N LEU A 194 15.72 2.55 13.60
CA LEU A 194 15.94 2.81 12.17
C LEU A 194 17.34 3.37 11.88
N LEU A 195 17.89 4.19 12.77
CA LEU A 195 19.28 4.68 12.67
C LEU A 195 20.28 3.52 12.79
N ASP A 196 20.02 2.56 13.68
CA ASP A 196 20.83 1.35 13.81
C ASP A 196 20.78 0.49 12.56
N VAL A 197 19.60 0.33 11.97
CA VAL A 197 19.42 -0.35 10.67
C VAL A 197 20.19 0.38 9.56
N TYR A 198 20.10 1.70 9.50
CA TYR A 198 20.84 2.52 8.54
C TYR A 198 22.35 2.28 8.67
N THR A 199 22.85 2.36 9.90
CA THR A 199 24.28 2.18 10.21
C THR A 199 24.76 0.76 9.85
N SER A 200 23.94 -0.25 10.15
CA SER A 200 24.21 -1.64 9.79
C SER A 200 24.24 -1.83 8.28
N ALA A 201 23.29 -1.24 7.55
CA ALA A 201 23.26 -1.30 6.10
C ALA A 201 24.54 -0.72 5.46
N VAL A 202 24.96 0.47 5.91
CA VAL A 202 26.19 1.12 5.43
C VAL A 202 27.43 0.25 5.72
N LYS A 203 27.53 -0.33 6.93
CA LYS A 203 28.63 -1.25 7.28
C LYS A 203 28.67 -2.48 6.38
N ASN A 204 27.54 -2.94 5.87
CA ASN A 204 27.42 -4.04 4.93
C ASN A 204 27.59 -3.62 3.45
N GLY A 205 28.01 -2.38 3.17
CA GLY A 205 28.22 -1.87 1.82
C GLY A 205 26.94 -1.55 1.05
N LEU A 206 25.79 -1.46 1.74
CA LEU A 206 24.50 -1.11 1.17
C LEU A 206 24.31 0.41 1.14
N SER A 207 23.34 0.87 0.35
CA SER A 207 23.01 2.29 0.16
C SER A 207 21.60 2.58 0.71
N PRO A 208 21.40 2.62 2.02
CA PRO A 208 20.10 2.92 2.61
C PRO A 208 19.68 4.37 2.27
N LEU A 209 18.36 4.59 2.14
CA LEU A 209 17.82 5.90 1.80
C LEU A 209 16.59 6.20 2.65
N TYR A 210 16.63 7.31 3.41
CA TYR A 210 15.50 7.77 4.22
C TYR A 210 15.06 9.15 3.74
N LEU A 211 13.87 9.24 3.17
CA LEU A 211 13.29 10.45 2.61
C LEU A 211 12.00 10.83 3.30
N LEU A 212 11.83 12.12 3.58
CA LEU A 212 10.62 12.69 4.14
C LEU A 212 10.05 13.73 3.18
N CYS A 213 8.72 13.70 3.02
CA CYS A 213 8.00 14.71 2.27
C CYS A 213 8.14 16.08 2.95
N PRO A 214 8.55 17.14 2.24
CA PRO A 214 8.81 18.45 2.84
C PRO A 214 7.56 19.13 3.37
N GLU A 215 6.42 18.99 2.68
CA GLU A 215 5.14 19.53 3.13
C GLU A 215 4.69 18.84 4.42
N SER A 216 4.78 17.52 4.47
CA SER A 216 4.46 16.74 5.67
C SER A 216 5.39 17.07 6.84
N ALA A 217 6.68 17.25 6.57
CA ALA A 217 7.66 17.61 7.60
C ALA A 217 7.45 19.04 8.11
N ALA A 218 7.13 19.98 7.22
CA ALA A 218 6.88 21.38 7.60
C ALA A 218 5.60 21.54 8.42
N SER A 219 4.50 20.91 8.01
CA SER A 219 3.22 20.97 8.73
C SER A 219 3.29 20.38 10.15
N ARG A 220 4.29 19.52 10.39
CA ARG A 220 4.52 18.84 11.69
C ARG A 220 5.72 19.41 12.48
N GLY A 221 6.26 20.54 12.00
CA GLY A 221 7.33 21.27 12.72
C GLY A 221 8.73 20.66 12.60
N TYR A 222 8.96 19.70 11.70
CA TYR A 222 10.30 19.11 11.49
C TYR A 222 11.18 19.92 10.53
N SER A 223 10.61 20.84 9.80
CA SER A 223 11.36 21.75 8.97
C SER A 223 10.75 23.14 8.99
N THR A 224 11.59 24.15 8.82
CA THR A 224 11.17 25.52 8.59
C THR A 224 11.68 25.98 7.25
N TYR A 225 10.82 26.64 6.46
CA TYR A 225 11.27 27.34 5.29
C TYR A 225 11.95 28.64 5.74
N THR A 226 13.28 28.68 5.71
CA THR A 226 14.03 29.88 6.04
C THR A 226 14.39 30.64 4.79
N GLY A 227 13.76 31.81 4.59
CA GLY A 227 14.20 32.87 3.69
C GLY A 227 14.09 32.57 2.20
N ALA A 228 14.54 33.53 1.38
CA ALA A 228 14.43 33.57 -0.08
C ALA A 228 15.11 32.39 -0.84
N ASN A 229 15.88 31.58 -0.18
CA ASN A 229 16.61 30.46 -0.81
C ASN A 229 15.94 29.09 -0.64
N GLY A 230 14.75 29.00 -0.02
CA GLY A 230 13.94 27.78 0.06
C GLY A 230 14.61 26.57 0.72
N LYS A 231 15.68 26.75 1.50
CA LYS A 231 16.31 25.66 2.23
C LYS A 231 15.42 25.27 3.43
N ALA A 232 14.89 24.07 3.40
CA ALA A 232 14.29 23.46 4.57
C ALA A 232 15.39 23.14 5.60
N VAL A 233 15.29 23.70 6.80
CA VAL A 233 16.18 23.36 7.92
C VAL A 233 15.46 22.28 8.73
N SER A 234 16.05 21.08 8.77
CA SER A 234 15.48 20.00 9.58
C SER A 234 15.77 20.24 11.07
N ALA A 235 14.74 20.04 11.89
CA ALA A 235 14.84 20.10 13.34
C ALA A 235 14.46 18.71 13.91
N SER A 236 15.20 18.25 14.91
CA SER A 236 14.87 17.04 15.69
C SER A 236 14.72 15.73 14.91
N LEU A 237 15.26 15.63 13.72
CA LEU A 237 15.27 14.38 12.96
C LEU A 237 16.51 13.55 13.26
N ILE A 238 16.40 12.22 13.09
CA ILE A 238 17.58 11.34 13.17
C ILE A 238 18.59 11.70 12.07
N PRO A 239 19.90 11.45 12.28
CA PRO A 239 20.89 11.59 11.22
C PRO A 239 20.51 10.81 9.97
N HIS A 240 20.87 11.34 8.80
CA HIS A 240 20.62 10.74 7.49
C HIS A 240 19.17 10.78 6.99
N ALA A 241 18.19 11.22 7.78
CA ALA A 241 16.86 11.51 7.29
C ALA A 241 16.90 12.77 6.41
N GLY A 242 16.61 12.63 5.12
CA GLY A 242 16.62 13.72 4.15
C GLY A 242 15.21 14.23 3.87
N ILE A 243 15.00 15.56 3.96
CA ILE A 243 13.76 16.18 3.48
C ILE A 243 13.95 16.48 2.00
N LYS A 244 13.12 15.87 1.13
CA LYS A 244 13.23 15.91 -0.31
C LYS A 244 11.86 16.05 -0.95
N ASN A 245 11.82 16.76 -2.10
CA ASN A 245 10.57 16.94 -2.84
C ASN A 245 9.84 15.61 -3.08
N LEU A 246 8.51 15.65 -3.10
CA LEU A 246 7.66 14.49 -3.35
C LEU A 246 8.03 13.78 -4.66
N ASP A 247 8.46 14.54 -5.67
CA ASP A 247 8.96 14.03 -6.95
C ASP A 247 10.09 13.00 -6.80
N GLN A 248 10.97 13.18 -5.81
CA GLN A 248 12.04 12.22 -5.55
C GLN A 248 11.51 10.91 -4.97
N ILE A 249 10.48 10.96 -4.14
CA ILE A 249 9.77 9.77 -3.67
C ILE A 249 9.06 9.10 -4.86
N VAL A 250 8.32 9.89 -5.64
CA VAL A 250 7.57 9.41 -6.82
C VAL A 250 8.50 8.79 -7.86
N SER A 251 9.68 9.35 -8.09
CA SER A 251 10.66 8.79 -9.03
C SER A 251 11.09 7.36 -8.68
N ARG A 252 10.94 6.95 -7.42
CA ARG A 252 11.23 5.56 -6.99
C ARG A 252 10.16 4.59 -7.48
N PHE A 253 8.91 5.03 -7.56
CA PHE A 253 7.82 4.22 -8.16
C PHE A 253 8.08 3.93 -9.64
N THR A 254 8.68 4.86 -10.38
CA THR A 254 8.99 4.71 -11.81
C THR A 254 10.15 3.77 -12.09
N ARG A 255 11.05 3.59 -11.14
CA ARG A 255 12.25 2.74 -11.31
C ARG A 255 11.98 1.26 -11.08
N GLY A 256 10.73 0.87 -10.87
CA GLY A 256 10.36 -0.53 -10.65
C GLY A 256 10.82 -1.10 -9.31
N HIS A 257 11.25 -0.26 -8.37
CA HIS A 257 11.59 -0.71 -7.02
C HIS A 257 10.35 -1.28 -6.32
N PRO A 258 10.45 -2.43 -5.67
CA PRO A 258 9.38 -2.92 -4.84
C PRO A 258 9.17 -1.96 -3.67
N ILE A 259 7.94 -1.47 -3.52
CA ILE A 259 7.54 -0.59 -2.42
C ILE A 259 6.36 -1.23 -1.72
N LEU A 260 6.43 -1.26 -0.39
CA LEU A 260 5.30 -1.55 0.48
C LEU A 260 4.72 -0.24 0.99
N SER A 261 3.42 -0.21 1.19
CA SER A 261 2.76 0.93 1.83
C SER A 261 2.21 0.48 3.17
N HIS A 262 2.54 1.22 4.20
CA HIS A 262 1.94 1.09 5.53
C HIS A 262 0.96 2.25 5.73
N THR A 263 -0.17 2.09 5.09
CA THR A 263 -1.39 2.89 5.25
C THR A 263 -2.51 1.96 5.68
N ALA A 264 -3.68 2.05 5.03
CA ALA A 264 -4.72 1.05 5.23
C ALA A 264 -4.24 -0.33 4.73
N PHE A 265 -3.73 -0.38 3.50
CA PHE A 265 -3.14 -1.58 2.88
C PHE A 265 -2.39 -1.25 1.59
N SER A 266 -1.64 -2.22 1.08
CA SER A 266 -1.11 -2.17 -0.28
C SER A 266 -1.34 -3.50 -1.01
N ILE A 267 -1.52 -3.40 -2.32
CA ILE A 267 -1.63 -4.58 -3.19
C ILE A 267 -0.62 -4.43 -4.32
N ASP A 268 0.25 -5.42 -4.45
CA ASP A 268 1.10 -5.56 -5.62
C ASP A 268 0.62 -6.74 -6.46
N VAL A 269 0.34 -6.45 -7.71
CA VAL A 269 -0.08 -7.46 -8.69
C VAL A 269 0.98 -7.57 -9.78
N VAL A 270 1.50 -8.77 -9.95
CA VAL A 270 2.42 -9.06 -11.05
C VAL A 270 1.59 -9.58 -12.23
N THR A 271 1.57 -8.82 -13.29
CA THR A 271 0.88 -9.24 -14.52
C THR A 271 1.77 -10.20 -15.30
N HIS A 272 1.62 -11.50 -15.05
CA HIS A 272 2.37 -12.54 -15.80
C HIS A 272 1.91 -12.74 -17.23
N ARG A 273 0.82 -12.12 -17.66
CA ARG A 273 0.37 -12.18 -19.02
C ARG A 273 1.18 -11.21 -19.88
N LYS A 274 2.00 -11.77 -20.75
CA LYS A 274 2.24 -11.14 -22.05
C LYS A 274 0.88 -11.09 -22.74
N ILE A 275 0.15 -9.99 -22.60
CA ILE A 275 -1.02 -9.75 -23.44
C ILE A 275 -0.51 -9.86 -24.87
N PRO A 276 -1.12 -10.74 -25.73
CA PRO A 276 -0.66 -10.87 -27.10
C PRO A 276 -0.66 -9.48 -27.74
N ARG A 277 0.51 -8.98 -28.07
CA ARG A 277 0.64 -7.65 -28.66
C ARG A 277 0.24 -7.70 -30.13
N VAL A 278 -0.71 -6.88 -30.48
CA VAL A 278 -0.93 -6.48 -31.86
C VAL A 278 -0.27 -5.11 -32.03
N GLY A 279 1.02 -5.09 -32.41
CA GLY A 279 1.76 -3.85 -32.65
C GLY A 279 3.26 -3.94 -32.30
N PRO A 280 4.07 -2.98 -32.77
CA PRO A 280 5.49 -2.91 -32.44
C PRO A 280 5.70 -2.67 -30.93
N PRO A 281 6.82 -3.15 -30.34
CA PRO A 281 7.12 -2.91 -28.93
C PRO A 281 7.19 -1.42 -28.64
N LEU A 282 6.40 -0.94 -27.68
CA LEU A 282 6.54 0.41 -27.15
C LEU A 282 7.93 0.53 -26.50
N GLN A 283 8.68 1.57 -26.91
CA GLN A 283 10.07 1.76 -26.46
C GLN A 283 10.19 2.10 -24.98
N ASP A 284 9.13 2.62 -24.33
CA ASP A 284 9.12 2.99 -22.91
C ASP A 284 7.95 2.33 -22.17
N LYS A 285 8.26 1.35 -21.35
CA LYS A 285 7.29 0.78 -20.39
C LYS A 285 7.00 1.81 -19.32
N LYS A 286 5.80 2.39 -19.32
CA LYS A 286 5.37 3.30 -18.27
C LYS A 286 4.80 2.51 -17.08
N PRO A 287 5.17 2.86 -15.85
CA PRO A 287 4.56 2.27 -14.67
C PRO A 287 3.08 2.68 -14.56
N SER A 288 2.30 1.88 -13.86
CA SER A 288 0.91 2.19 -13.54
C SER A 288 0.65 2.06 -12.05
N LEU A 289 -0.13 3.00 -11.52
CA LEU A 289 -0.47 3.09 -10.11
C LEU A 289 -1.97 3.26 -9.92
N VAL A 290 -2.55 2.54 -8.96
CA VAL A 290 -3.89 2.80 -8.46
C VAL A 290 -3.79 3.28 -7.03
N ILE A 291 -4.48 4.36 -6.72
CA ILE A 291 -4.61 4.90 -5.37
C ILE A 291 -6.06 4.70 -4.93
N LEU A 292 -6.26 3.96 -3.85
CA LEU A 292 -7.56 3.80 -3.22
C LEU A 292 -7.69 4.85 -2.12
N ALA A 293 -8.61 5.79 -2.26
CA ALA A 293 -9.01 6.69 -1.19
C ALA A 293 -10.10 5.98 -0.38
N THR A 294 -9.73 5.46 0.79
CA THR A 294 -10.61 4.66 1.65
C THR A 294 -11.11 5.43 2.86
N HIS A 295 -10.45 6.52 3.22
CA HIS A 295 -10.79 7.35 4.37
C HIS A 295 -11.60 8.57 3.98
N SER A 296 -12.46 9.02 4.90
CA SER A 296 -13.18 10.28 4.79
C SER A 296 -12.19 11.46 4.64
N PRO A 297 -12.53 12.49 3.85
CA PRO A 297 -11.74 13.72 3.77
C PRO A 297 -11.76 14.54 5.07
N TYR A 298 -12.63 14.14 6.01
CA TYR A 298 -12.81 14.83 7.29
C TYR A 298 -12.06 14.10 8.40
N GLY A 299 -11.33 14.85 9.21
CA GLY A 299 -10.63 14.33 10.40
C GLY A 299 -9.25 13.68 10.13
N THR A 300 -8.89 13.41 8.89
CA THR A 300 -7.56 12.90 8.50
C THR A 300 -7.05 13.59 7.25
N GLU A 301 -5.72 13.58 7.06
CA GLU A 301 -5.10 14.10 5.83
C GLU A 301 -4.95 13.02 4.74
N PHE A 302 -5.42 11.79 4.98
CA PHE A 302 -5.16 10.67 4.07
C PHE A 302 -5.71 10.91 2.67
N THR A 303 -6.96 11.35 2.55
CA THR A 303 -7.57 11.62 1.23
C THR A 303 -6.85 12.75 0.50
N LYS A 304 -6.48 13.83 1.20
CA LYS A 304 -5.66 14.90 0.61
C LYS A 304 -4.30 14.36 0.16
N GLY A 305 -3.66 13.55 0.99
CA GLY A 305 -2.41 12.87 0.66
C GLY A 305 -2.54 11.97 -0.56
N ALA A 306 -3.61 11.18 -0.65
CA ALA A 306 -3.91 10.33 -1.79
C ALA A 306 -3.94 11.12 -3.11
N ILE A 307 -4.72 12.21 -3.14
CA ILE A 307 -4.87 13.07 -4.30
C ILE A 307 -3.55 13.77 -4.65
N THR A 308 -2.83 14.31 -3.66
CA THR A 308 -1.55 14.98 -3.87
C THR A 308 -0.50 14.01 -4.46
N LEU A 309 -0.42 12.80 -3.94
CA LEU A 309 0.48 11.77 -4.49
C LEU A 309 0.07 11.36 -5.91
N ALA A 310 -1.25 11.22 -6.17
CA ALA A 310 -1.76 10.88 -7.49
C ALA A 310 -1.37 11.93 -8.53
N VAL A 311 -1.57 13.20 -8.20
CA VAL A 311 -1.23 14.33 -9.08
C VAL A 311 0.29 14.37 -9.35
N ALA A 312 1.12 14.18 -8.32
CA ALA A 312 2.58 14.14 -8.48
C ALA A 312 3.02 12.97 -9.37
N CYS A 313 2.40 11.78 -9.21
CA CYS A 313 2.68 10.62 -10.06
C CYS A 313 2.28 10.88 -11.52
N ALA A 314 1.07 11.38 -11.76
CA ALA A 314 0.57 11.68 -13.10
C ALA A 314 1.43 12.74 -13.79
N HIS A 315 1.86 13.77 -13.07
CA HIS A 315 2.76 14.81 -13.58
C HIS A 315 4.11 14.23 -14.07
N GLN A 316 4.59 13.17 -13.44
CA GLN A 316 5.79 12.45 -13.88
C GLN A 316 5.52 11.40 -14.96
N GLY A 317 4.34 11.37 -15.53
CA GLY A 317 3.98 10.46 -16.62
C GLY A 317 3.60 9.04 -16.17
N ILE A 318 3.38 8.82 -14.86
CA ILE A 318 2.85 7.56 -14.35
C ILE A 318 1.34 7.53 -14.61
N ALA A 319 0.86 6.52 -15.32
CA ALA A 319 -0.57 6.31 -15.51
C ALA A 319 -1.22 5.99 -14.15
N THR A 320 -1.99 6.94 -13.62
CA THR A 320 -2.49 6.93 -12.25
C THR A 320 -4.02 6.90 -12.24
N ARG A 321 -4.60 6.05 -11.42
CA ARG A 321 -6.04 5.98 -11.15
C ARG A 321 -6.28 6.23 -9.68
N VAL A 322 -7.24 7.10 -9.38
CA VAL A 322 -7.74 7.29 -8.02
C VAL A 322 -9.14 6.70 -7.94
N VAL A 323 -9.35 5.80 -6.99
CA VAL A 323 -10.65 5.14 -6.77
C VAL A 323 -11.13 5.53 -5.37
N PHE A 324 -12.22 6.28 -5.32
CA PHE A 324 -12.91 6.58 -4.08
C PHE A 324 -13.80 5.40 -3.71
N ILE A 325 -13.49 4.79 -2.57
CA ILE A 325 -14.15 3.59 -2.06
C ILE A 325 -14.30 3.69 -0.54
N GLU A 326 -15.19 2.93 0.06
CA GLU A 326 -15.46 3.01 1.50
C GLU A 326 -15.83 4.46 1.90
N GLU A 327 -15.25 5.01 2.96
CA GLU A 327 -15.51 6.39 3.39
C GLU A 327 -14.92 7.47 2.47
N GLY A 328 -13.96 7.11 1.62
CA GLY A 328 -13.36 8.02 0.65
C GLY A 328 -14.38 8.65 -0.30
N VAL A 329 -15.53 8.00 -0.51
CA VAL A 329 -16.62 8.51 -1.38
C VAL A 329 -17.20 9.83 -0.87
N TYR A 330 -17.09 10.15 0.43
CA TYR A 330 -17.53 11.45 0.97
C TYR A 330 -16.78 12.64 0.36
N THR A 331 -15.60 12.44 -0.19
CA THR A 331 -14.86 13.48 -0.94
C THR A 331 -15.68 14.04 -2.11
N LEU A 332 -16.60 13.25 -2.63
CA LEU A 332 -17.38 13.57 -3.83
C LEU A 332 -18.79 14.08 -3.51
N SER A 333 -19.16 14.20 -2.24
CA SER A 333 -20.54 14.49 -1.83
C SER A 333 -20.99 15.93 -2.12
N GLY A 334 -20.12 16.83 -2.57
CA GLY A 334 -20.47 18.20 -2.92
C GLY A 334 -20.99 19.05 -1.77
N GLN A 335 -21.00 18.51 -0.56
CA GLN A 335 -21.40 19.28 0.62
C GLN A 335 -20.27 20.27 0.96
N ASP A 336 -20.61 21.51 0.85
CA ASP A 336 -19.80 22.69 1.01
C ASP A 336 -18.61 22.54 1.95
N SER A 337 -17.45 22.89 1.44
CA SER A 337 -16.34 23.25 2.31
C SER A 337 -16.85 24.24 3.35
N PRO A 338 -16.69 23.99 4.66
CA PRO A 338 -17.14 24.94 5.68
C PRO A 338 -16.63 26.32 5.30
N ALA A 339 -17.53 27.29 5.28
CA ALA A 339 -17.20 28.67 4.98
C ALA A 339 -16.04 29.10 5.90
N GLY A 340 -14.84 29.29 5.33
CA GLY A 340 -13.61 29.60 6.07
C GLY A 340 -12.41 28.67 5.82
N MET A 341 -12.53 27.63 5.01
CA MET A 341 -11.34 26.88 4.57
C MET A 341 -10.44 27.78 3.72
N LEU A 342 -9.14 27.68 3.99
CA LEU A 342 -8.12 28.39 3.20
C LEU A 342 -8.23 28.02 1.71
N PRO A 343 -8.14 29.02 0.79
CA PRO A 343 -8.07 28.77 -0.65
C PRO A 343 -6.95 27.75 -0.93
N GLY A 344 -7.25 26.66 -1.65
CA GLY A 344 -6.31 25.59 -1.96
C GLY A 344 -6.48 24.30 -1.13
N CYS A 345 -7.42 24.26 -0.18
CA CYS A 345 -7.79 23.03 0.54
C CYS A 345 -9.07 22.39 -0.01
N ASP A 346 -9.66 22.96 -1.06
CA ASP A 346 -10.84 22.40 -1.72
C ASP A 346 -10.45 21.21 -2.62
N LEU A 347 -10.62 20.01 -2.08
CA LEU A 347 -10.31 18.76 -2.79
C LEU A 347 -11.15 18.62 -4.07
N GLN A 348 -12.35 19.16 -4.09
CA GLN A 348 -13.24 19.11 -5.26
C GLN A 348 -12.66 19.92 -6.41
N SER A 349 -12.24 21.15 -6.16
CA SER A 349 -11.56 21.99 -7.17
C SER A 349 -10.27 21.34 -7.68
N ILE A 350 -9.52 20.67 -6.80
CA ILE A 350 -8.32 19.94 -7.20
C ILE A 350 -8.69 18.79 -8.14
N ILE A 351 -9.68 17.97 -7.79
CA ILE A 351 -10.13 16.84 -8.62
C ILE A 351 -10.65 17.35 -9.97
N GLU A 352 -11.51 18.37 -9.99
CA GLU A 352 -12.07 18.93 -11.23
C GLU A 352 -10.98 19.45 -12.16
N THR A 353 -9.99 20.14 -11.60
CA THR A 353 -8.88 20.71 -12.38
C THR A 353 -7.98 19.60 -12.91
N THR A 354 -7.62 18.64 -12.07
CA THR A 354 -6.65 17.59 -12.40
C THR A 354 -7.27 16.42 -13.18
N SER A 355 -8.61 16.30 -13.20
CA SER A 355 -9.31 15.32 -14.06
C SER A 355 -9.08 15.53 -15.56
N ARG A 356 -8.49 16.67 -15.95
CA ARG A 356 -8.11 16.96 -17.34
C ARG A 356 -6.70 16.52 -17.69
N MET A 357 -5.94 15.93 -16.74
CA MET A 357 -4.60 15.41 -17.00
C MET A 357 -4.70 14.07 -17.72
N ASP A 358 -3.92 13.89 -18.80
CA ASP A 358 -3.96 12.67 -19.62
C ASP A 358 -3.60 11.37 -18.88
N ASN A 359 -2.80 11.48 -17.82
CA ASN A 359 -2.32 10.32 -17.06
C ASN A 359 -3.05 10.12 -15.73
N LEU A 360 -4.18 10.82 -15.49
CA LEU A 360 -4.91 10.75 -14.23
C LEU A 360 -6.40 10.51 -14.46
N GLU A 361 -6.91 9.42 -13.92
CA GLU A 361 -8.33 9.06 -13.99
C GLU A 361 -8.91 8.95 -12.58
N TYR A 362 -10.12 9.47 -12.39
CA TYR A 362 -10.85 9.40 -11.13
C TYR A 362 -12.08 8.50 -11.25
N PHE A 363 -12.24 7.63 -10.27
CA PHE A 363 -13.33 6.67 -10.21
C PHE A 363 -14.00 6.69 -8.84
N VAL A 364 -15.29 6.29 -8.80
CA VAL A 364 -16.02 6.06 -7.56
C VAL A 364 -16.67 4.68 -7.57
N TYR A 365 -16.50 3.94 -6.49
CA TYR A 365 -17.12 2.63 -6.34
C TYR A 365 -18.60 2.78 -5.97
N THR A 366 -19.48 2.36 -6.87
CA THR A 366 -20.93 2.57 -6.76
C THR A 366 -21.55 2.01 -5.47
N PRO A 367 -21.21 0.77 -5.01
CA PRO A 367 -21.76 0.28 -3.76
C PRO A 367 -21.42 1.16 -2.55
N SER A 368 -20.16 1.62 -2.44
CA SER A 368 -19.77 2.52 -1.32
C SER A 368 -20.55 3.83 -1.32
N SER A 369 -20.78 4.42 -2.50
CA SER A 369 -21.56 5.67 -2.61
C SER A 369 -23.05 5.46 -2.31
N GLN A 370 -23.61 4.31 -2.73
CA GLN A 370 -25.02 3.97 -2.45
C GLN A 370 -25.24 3.71 -0.95
N GLU A 371 -24.36 2.98 -0.30
CA GLU A 371 -24.45 2.68 1.13
C GLU A 371 -24.43 3.96 1.98
N ARG A 372 -23.75 5.01 1.48
CA ARG A 372 -23.63 6.31 2.16
C ARG A 372 -24.61 7.37 1.65
N GLY A 373 -25.58 6.96 0.83
CA GLY A 373 -26.63 7.84 0.33
C GLY A 373 -26.15 8.93 -0.65
N ILE A 374 -24.95 8.76 -1.25
CA ILE A 374 -24.43 9.70 -2.25
C ILE A 374 -25.04 9.30 -3.61
N ALA A 375 -26.00 10.10 -4.06
CA ALA A 375 -26.72 9.85 -5.31
C ALA A 375 -25.80 10.03 -6.53
N GLY A 376 -25.97 9.17 -7.55
CA GLY A 376 -25.20 9.23 -8.78
C GLY A 376 -25.26 10.58 -9.53
N ASN A 377 -26.35 11.34 -9.35
CA ASN A 377 -26.53 12.66 -9.97
C ASN A 377 -25.72 13.75 -9.24
N ALA A 378 -25.19 13.48 -8.04
CA ALA A 378 -24.37 14.40 -7.27
C ALA A 378 -22.86 14.15 -7.49
N LEU A 379 -22.50 13.22 -8.40
CA LEU A 379 -21.09 12.92 -8.68
C LEU A 379 -20.43 14.11 -9.39
N MET A 380 -19.24 14.40 -8.96
CA MET A 380 -18.40 15.44 -9.54
C MET A 380 -18.09 15.15 -11.01
N LYS A 381 -17.99 16.23 -11.78
CA LYS A 381 -17.55 16.17 -13.18
C LYS A 381 -16.11 15.61 -13.26
N GLY A 382 -15.91 14.64 -14.15
CA GLY A 382 -14.61 14.01 -14.33
C GLY A 382 -14.37 12.77 -13.47
N VAL A 383 -15.35 12.35 -12.66
CA VAL A 383 -15.30 11.11 -11.88
C VAL A 383 -16.22 10.06 -12.52
N CYS A 384 -15.69 8.89 -12.79
CA CYS A 384 -16.41 7.79 -13.45
C CYS A 384 -16.92 6.76 -12.43
N PRO A 385 -18.21 6.36 -12.45
CA PRO A 385 -18.73 5.32 -11.57
C PRO A 385 -18.22 3.93 -11.97
N ILE A 386 -17.86 3.12 -10.96
CA ILE A 386 -17.46 1.72 -11.13
C ILE A 386 -18.48 0.82 -10.43
N HIS A 387 -19.05 -0.10 -11.20
CA HIS A 387 -19.88 -1.19 -10.67
C HIS A 387 -19.02 -2.37 -10.19
N PRO A 388 -19.52 -3.23 -9.29
CA PRO A 388 -18.75 -4.35 -8.73
C PRO A 388 -18.06 -5.24 -9.77
N ASN A 389 -18.74 -5.54 -10.86
CA ASN A 389 -18.22 -6.37 -11.95
C ASN A 389 -17.06 -5.75 -12.76
N LYS A 390 -16.81 -4.45 -12.60
CA LYS A 390 -15.71 -3.73 -13.25
C LYS A 390 -14.58 -3.37 -12.29
N LEU A 391 -14.77 -3.52 -10.97
CA LEU A 391 -13.76 -3.15 -9.98
C LEU A 391 -12.43 -3.87 -10.24
N GLY A 392 -12.47 -5.18 -10.42
CA GLY A 392 -11.27 -5.97 -10.74
C GLY A 392 -10.55 -5.51 -12.00
N GLN A 393 -11.30 -5.08 -13.02
CA GLN A 393 -10.71 -4.53 -14.24
C GLN A 393 -9.95 -3.23 -13.96
N VAL A 394 -10.53 -2.32 -13.20
CA VAL A 394 -9.92 -1.02 -12.89
C VAL A 394 -8.70 -1.18 -11.98
N LEU A 395 -8.77 -2.10 -11.00
CA LEU A 395 -7.70 -2.29 -10.02
C LEU A 395 -6.55 -3.16 -10.55
N LEU A 396 -6.84 -4.22 -11.31
CA LEU A 396 -5.84 -5.24 -11.67
C LEU A 396 -5.30 -5.10 -13.10
N LEU A 397 -6.01 -4.38 -13.99
CA LEU A 397 -5.55 -4.21 -15.36
C LEU A 397 -5.02 -2.77 -15.56
N PRO A 398 -3.89 -2.62 -16.27
CA PRO A 398 -3.39 -1.30 -16.62
C PRO A 398 -4.38 -0.55 -17.53
N PRO A 399 -4.28 0.78 -17.61
CA PRO A 399 -5.01 1.56 -18.59
C PRO A 399 -4.73 1.08 -20.01
N PRO A 400 -5.69 1.25 -20.96
CA PRO A 400 -5.46 0.92 -22.34
C PRO A 400 -4.23 1.63 -22.91
N GLY A 401 -3.39 0.91 -23.65
CA GLY A 401 -2.16 1.47 -24.25
C GLY A 401 -0.97 1.60 -23.29
N VAL A 402 -1.12 1.25 -22.02
CA VAL A 402 -0.04 1.23 -21.05
C VAL A 402 0.48 -0.20 -20.90
N ASP A 403 1.76 -0.39 -21.20
CA ASP A 403 2.43 -1.69 -21.02
C ASP A 403 3.14 -1.70 -19.67
N VAL A 404 2.64 -2.50 -18.75
CA VAL A 404 3.20 -2.62 -17.39
C VAL A 404 3.44 -4.08 -17.04
N ASP A 405 4.58 -4.33 -16.43
CA ASP A 405 4.88 -5.65 -15.88
C ASP A 405 4.28 -5.83 -14.47
N GLN A 406 3.91 -4.72 -13.83
CA GLN A 406 3.39 -4.70 -12.47
C GLN A 406 2.37 -3.58 -12.27
N GLN A 407 1.22 -3.94 -11.73
CA GLN A 407 0.22 -3.00 -11.23
C GLN A 407 0.42 -2.84 -9.72
N ARG A 408 0.52 -1.59 -9.27
CA ARG A 408 0.64 -1.27 -7.85
C ARG A 408 -0.60 -0.55 -7.37
N ILE A 409 -1.12 -0.97 -6.21
CA ILE A 409 -2.28 -0.37 -5.58
C ILE A 409 -1.87 0.07 -4.17
N LEU A 410 -2.07 1.33 -3.86
CA LEU A 410 -1.83 1.92 -2.53
C LEU A 410 -3.15 2.43 -1.97
N ALA A 411 -3.46 2.08 -0.72
CA ALA A 411 -4.67 2.56 -0.06
C ALA A 411 -4.33 3.64 0.98
N PHE A 412 -5.18 4.66 1.00
CA PHE A 412 -5.09 5.81 1.87
C PHE A 412 -6.36 5.98 2.69
#